data_6c86c6c98b4b083c6827db0d14142d4d
#
_entry.id   6c86c6c98b4b083c6827db0d14142d4d
#
_cell.length_a   1.000
_cell.length_b   1.000
_cell.length_c   1.000
_cell.angle_alpha   90.00
_cell.angle_beta   90.00
_cell.angle_gamma   90.00
#
_symmetry.space_group_name_H-M   'P 1'
#
loop_
_entity.id
_entity.type
_entity.pdbx_description
1 polymer ?
#
loop_
_entity_poly.entity_id
_entity_poly.type
_entity_poly.pdbx_seq_one_letter_code
_entity_poly.pdbx_strand_id
1 'polypeptide(L)'
;MIVCIAEKPSVARDIADVLGAKDKKDGYIEGNGYQVTWTFGHLCTLKEPHEYTPNWKSWSLGSLPMVPPRFGIKLISNPTYERQFHVIENLMQHADMIINCGDAGQEGELIQRWVMQKAGARCPVKRLWISSLTEEAIREGFAKLRDASDFQPLYEAGLSRAIGDWLLGMNATRLYTMKYGQNRQVLSIGRVQTPTLALIVNRQLEIQNFVPKQYWELKTVYRDTTFSAILRKSDEELVLEAEKQKEGAAAKAAKPEDNRGIEPITDRERGEALLEQIKNSPFTITNVTRKNGKEAPPRLFDLTSLQVECNRKFAFSADETLKTIQSLYEKKVTTYPRVDTTFLSDDIYPKCPGILKGLRDYQALTAPLDGATLPKSKKVFDNSKVTDHHAIIPTGQPPQNLTDMERRVFDLIARRFIAVFYPDCLFATTTVIGEVEQIEFKVSGKQILEPGWRVVFGTPSAQSQEEKEEKGGEEENVLPAFVVGESGPHLPDLYEKWTQPPRPYTEATLLRAMETAGKLVDNDELR
;
A
#
# COMPACT_ATOMS: atom_id res chain seq x y z
N MET A 1 6.55 -17.15 39.28
CA MET A 1 6.22 -17.58 37.90
C MET A 1 6.26 -16.38 36.97
N ILE A 2 6.75 -16.57 35.78
CA ILE A 2 6.75 -15.55 34.72
C ILE A 2 5.53 -15.81 33.84
N VAL A 3 4.66 -14.81 33.70
CA VAL A 3 3.44 -14.89 32.85
C VAL A 3 3.73 -14.25 31.52
N CYS A 4 3.60 -15.02 30.44
CA CYS A 4 3.63 -14.51 29.07
C CYS A 4 2.19 -14.39 28.56
N ILE A 5 1.86 -13.26 27.94
CA ILE A 5 0.55 -13.05 27.35
C ILE A 5 0.67 -12.76 25.86
N ALA A 6 0.14 -13.65 25.03
CA ALA A 6 0.09 -13.51 23.56
C ALA A 6 -1.28 -12.99 23.11
N GLU A 7 -1.37 -12.49 21.89
CA GLU A 7 -2.62 -11.97 21.35
C GLU A 7 -3.59 -13.06 20.86
N LYS A 8 -3.06 -14.27 20.60
CA LYS A 8 -3.84 -15.42 20.08
C LYS A 8 -3.34 -16.74 20.66
N PRO A 9 -4.23 -17.75 20.74
CA PRO A 9 -3.86 -19.08 21.23
C PRO A 9 -2.76 -19.77 20.40
N SER A 10 -2.74 -19.55 19.07
CA SER A 10 -1.71 -20.12 18.18
C SER A 10 -0.31 -19.60 18.53
N VAL A 11 -0.18 -18.29 18.71
CA VAL A 11 1.08 -17.63 19.09
C VAL A 11 1.52 -18.06 20.47
N ALA A 12 0.58 -18.19 21.42
CA ALA A 12 0.87 -18.69 22.76
C ALA A 12 1.47 -20.10 22.75
N ARG A 13 0.94 -20.99 21.90
CA ARG A 13 1.50 -22.35 21.74
C ARG A 13 2.92 -22.31 21.19
N ASP A 14 3.18 -21.50 20.18
CA ASP A 14 4.53 -21.36 19.61
C ASP A 14 5.54 -20.85 20.64
N ILE A 15 5.14 -19.87 21.44
CA ILE A 15 5.97 -19.33 22.53
C ILE A 15 6.19 -20.38 23.61
N ALA A 16 5.14 -21.08 24.02
CA ALA A 16 5.23 -22.14 25.04
C ALA A 16 6.18 -23.26 24.60
N ASP A 17 6.11 -23.66 23.33
CA ASP A 17 7.00 -24.70 22.78
C ASP A 17 8.48 -24.26 22.86
N VAL A 18 8.77 -23.02 22.49
CA VAL A 18 10.13 -22.45 22.57
C VAL A 18 10.63 -22.35 24.01
N LEU A 19 9.76 -21.98 24.95
CA LEU A 19 10.10 -21.83 26.37
C LEU A 19 10.16 -23.18 27.12
N GLY A 20 9.72 -24.26 26.49
CA GLY A 20 9.65 -25.57 27.10
C GLY A 20 8.47 -25.76 28.07
N ALA A 21 7.44 -24.92 27.98
CA ALA A 21 6.18 -25.07 28.70
C ALA A 21 5.27 -26.08 27.95
N LYS A 22 4.92 -27.20 28.58
CA LYS A 22 4.21 -28.32 27.94
C LYS A 22 2.92 -28.73 28.62
N ASP A 23 2.69 -28.30 29.84
CA ASP A 23 1.52 -28.67 30.63
C ASP A 23 0.32 -27.79 30.26
N LYS A 24 -0.60 -28.34 29.51
CA LYS A 24 -1.80 -27.63 29.05
C LYS A 24 -2.83 -27.53 30.16
N LYS A 25 -3.18 -26.31 30.52
CA LYS A 25 -4.24 -25.96 31.46
C LYS A 25 -5.41 -25.29 30.73
N ASP A 26 -6.49 -25.04 31.45
CA ASP A 26 -7.61 -24.27 30.91
C ASP A 26 -7.20 -22.77 30.79
N GLY A 27 -7.07 -22.30 29.56
CA GLY A 27 -6.71 -20.93 29.24
C GLY A 27 -5.23 -20.56 29.31
N TYR A 28 -4.32 -21.50 29.58
CA TYR A 28 -2.87 -21.26 29.55
C TYR A 28 -2.05 -22.55 29.43
N ILE A 29 -0.76 -22.44 29.21
CA ILE A 29 0.21 -23.53 29.14
C ILE A 29 1.31 -23.24 30.15
N GLU A 30 1.63 -24.22 30.98
CA GLU A 30 2.60 -24.06 32.08
C GLU A 30 3.82 -24.96 31.90
N GLY A 31 4.96 -24.52 32.40
CA GLY A 31 6.18 -25.31 32.49
C GLY A 31 7.43 -24.46 32.44
N ASN A 32 8.52 -25.02 32.91
CA ASN A 32 9.85 -24.40 32.91
C ASN A 32 9.89 -22.98 33.54
N GLY A 33 9.05 -22.72 34.55
CA GLY A 33 8.95 -21.43 35.24
C GLY A 33 8.06 -20.41 34.55
N TYR A 34 7.39 -20.77 33.44
CA TYR A 34 6.52 -19.92 32.65
C TYR A 34 5.07 -20.38 32.70
N GLN A 35 4.17 -19.40 32.61
CA GLN A 35 2.74 -19.58 32.33
C GLN A 35 2.41 -18.75 31.11
N VAL A 36 2.09 -19.40 29.99
CA VAL A 36 1.84 -18.75 28.71
C VAL A 36 0.33 -18.74 28.45
N THR A 37 -0.27 -17.57 28.53
CA THR A 37 -1.69 -17.34 28.27
C THR A 37 -1.90 -16.49 27.01
N TRP A 38 -3.15 -16.19 26.66
CA TRP A 38 -3.50 -15.50 25.44
C TRP A 38 -4.79 -14.70 25.58
N THR A 39 -4.94 -13.75 24.69
CA THR A 39 -6.21 -13.09 24.37
C THR A 39 -6.80 -13.63 23.08
N PHE A 40 -7.95 -13.14 22.67
CA PHE A 40 -8.58 -13.40 21.36
C PHE A 40 -8.66 -12.10 20.54
N GLY A 41 -7.56 -11.38 20.45
CA GLY A 41 -7.56 -9.98 20.08
C GLY A 41 -8.09 -9.14 21.23
N HIS A 42 -8.91 -8.13 20.98
CA HIS A 42 -9.49 -7.29 22.03
C HIS A 42 -10.40 -8.07 22.98
N LEU A 43 -10.05 -8.11 24.26
CA LEU A 43 -10.95 -8.50 25.36
C LEU A 43 -11.60 -7.28 26.01
N CYS A 44 -10.98 -6.12 25.90
CA CYS A 44 -11.46 -4.84 26.44
C CYS A 44 -11.82 -3.86 25.32
N THR A 45 -12.72 -2.93 25.64
CA THR A 45 -13.11 -1.82 24.78
C THR A 45 -13.35 -0.58 25.65
N LEU A 46 -13.42 0.60 25.03
CA LEU A 46 -13.86 1.80 25.74
C LEU A 46 -15.33 1.66 26.16
N LYS A 47 -15.67 2.26 27.30
CA LYS A 47 -17.05 2.32 27.77
C LYS A 47 -17.95 3.05 26.78
N GLU A 48 -19.21 2.63 26.72
CA GLU A 48 -20.23 3.31 25.93
C GLU A 48 -20.75 4.58 26.62
N PRO A 49 -21.38 5.50 25.87
CA PRO A 49 -21.84 6.77 26.44
C PRO A 49 -22.70 6.64 27.72
N HIS A 50 -23.66 5.71 27.73
CA HIS A 50 -24.56 5.51 28.86
C HIS A 50 -23.87 4.96 30.13
N GLU A 51 -22.65 4.42 30.01
CA GLU A 51 -21.85 3.93 31.15
C GLU A 51 -21.11 5.05 31.87
N TYR A 52 -21.05 6.25 31.29
CA TYR A 52 -20.55 7.47 31.95
C TYR A 52 -21.65 8.22 32.66
N THR A 53 -22.84 8.37 32.02
CA THR A 53 -24.00 9.00 32.58
C THR A 53 -25.29 8.46 31.92
N PRO A 54 -26.35 8.19 32.69
CA PRO A 54 -27.65 7.75 32.15
C PRO A 54 -28.23 8.72 31.12
N ASN A 55 -27.91 10.03 31.24
CA ASN A 55 -28.37 11.07 30.29
C ASN A 55 -27.90 10.81 28.84
N TRP A 56 -26.82 10.09 28.64
CA TRP A 56 -26.31 9.75 27.31
C TRP A 56 -26.88 8.44 26.73
N LYS A 57 -27.81 7.81 27.44
CA LYS A 57 -28.52 6.62 26.94
C LYS A 57 -29.44 6.97 25.76
N SER A 58 -30.21 8.01 25.91
CA SER A 58 -31.12 8.51 24.87
C SER A 58 -30.37 9.47 23.93
N TRP A 59 -30.66 9.35 22.64
CA TRP A 59 -30.07 10.26 21.66
C TRP A 59 -30.87 11.58 21.66
N SER A 60 -30.19 12.68 21.99
CA SER A 60 -30.74 14.02 21.93
C SER A 60 -29.67 15.03 21.52
N LEU A 61 -30.06 16.07 20.78
CA LEU A 61 -29.11 17.12 20.36
C LEU A 61 -28.57 17.88 21.59
N GLY A 62 -29.36 18.03 22.63
CA GLY A 62 -28.99 18.72 23.87
C GLY A 62 -27.91 17.98 24.69
N SER A 63 -27.68 16.70 24.44
CA SER A 63 -26.64 15.94 25.12
C SER A 63 -25.27 15.96 24.39
N LEU A 64 -25.21 16.62 23.24
CA LEU A 64 -23.98 16.73 22.43
C LEU A 64 -23.27 18.07 22.71
N PRO A 65 -21.93 18.09 22.73
CA PRO A 65 -21.02 16.94 22.56
C PRO A 65 -20.89 16.10 23.83
N MET A 66 -20.84 14.79 23.68
CA MET A 66 -20.51 13.86 24.75
C MET A 66 -18.99 13.76 24.89
N VAL A 67 -18.44 14.34 25.94
CA VAL A 67 -17.02 14.31 26.24
C VAL A 67 -16.84 13.78 27.67
N PRO A 68 -16.46 12.51 27.85
CA PRO A 68 -16.21 11.98 29.18
C PRO A 68 -15.04 12.72 29.85
N PRO A 69 -15.14 13.04 31.16
CA PRO A 69 -14.05 13.71 31.86
C PRO A 69 -12.80 12.80 31.97
N ARG A 70 -13.02 11.49 31.95
CA ARG A 70 -11.98 10.46 31.90
C ARG A 70 -12.53 9.24 31.17
N PHE A 71 -11.79 8.75 30.18
CA PHE A 71 -12.15 7.52 29.48
C PHE A 71 -11.90 6.29 30.35
N GLY A 72 -12.82 5.34 30.30
CA GLY A 72 -12.73 4.07 30.99
C GLY A 72 -12.82 2.90 30.03
N ILE A 73 -12.29 1.75 30.45
CA ILE A 73 -12.36 0.50 29.71
C ILE A 73 -13.31 -0.48 30.39
N LYS A 74 -13.90 -1.36 29.58
CA LYS A 74 -14.73 -2.48 30.05
C LYS A 74 -14.38 -3.75 29.30
N LEU A 75 -14.74 -4.91 29.87
CA LEU A 75 -14.70 -6.17 29.13
C LEU A 75 -15.78 -6.17 28.03
N ILE A 76 -15.45 -6.73 26.89
CA ILE A 76 -16.41 -7.03 25.84
C ILE A 76 -17.34 -8.14 26.37
N SER A 77 -18.66 -7.92 26.29
CA SER A 77 -19.66 -8.87 26.77
C SER A 77 -19.68 -10.11 25.87
N ASN A 78 -18.88 -11.10 26.25
CA ASN A 78 -18.77 -12.39 25.59
C ASN A 78 -18.32 -13.43 26.64
N PRO A 79 -19.09 -14.51 26.87
CA PRO A 79 -18.76 -15.50 27.90
C PRO A 79 -17.38 -16.13 27.74
N THR A 80 -16.92 -16.36 26.52
CA THR A 80 -15.58 -16.90 26.25
C THR A 80 -14.49 -15.91 26.62
N TYR A 81 -14.70 -14.61 26.33
CA TYR A 81 -13.75 -13.54 26.66
C TYR A 81 -13.69 -13.33 28.17
N GLU A 82 -14.82 -13.32 28.83
CA GLU A 82 -14.92 -13.16 30.30
C GLU A 82 -14.20 -14.31 31.02
N ARG A 83 -14.43 -15.57 30.59
CA ARG A 83 -13.76 -16.75 31.12
C ARG A 83 -12.24 -16.65 30.95
N GLN A 84 -11.78 -16.33 29.77
CA GLN A 84 -10.34 -16.19 29.50
C GLN A 84 -9.73 -15.02 30.27
N PHE A 85 -10.46 -13.90 30.39
CA PHE A 85 -10.01 -12.78 31.21
C PHE A 85 -9.81 -13.15 32.67
N HIS A 86 -10.69 -13.94 33.26
CA HIS A 86 -10.55 -14.40 34.65
C HIS A 86 -9.32 -15.30 34.83
N VAL A 87 -8.99 -16.13 33.84
CA VAL A 87 -7.73 -16.90 33.84
C VAL A 87 -6.54 -15.93 33.85
N ILE A 88 -6.51 -14.97 32.94
CA ILE A 88 -5.45 -13.98 32.83
C ILE A 88 -5.31 -13.18 34.15
N GLU A 89 -6.42 -12.70 34.68
CA GLU A 89 -6.45 -11.94 35.94
C GLU A 89 -5.83 -12.72 37.09
N ASN A 90 -6.23 -13.98 37.26
CA ASN A 90 -5.67 -14.86 38.29
C ASN A 90 -4.16 -15.08 38.12
N LEU A 91 -3.71 -15.35 36.87
CA LEU A 91 -2.28 -15.53 36.59
C LEU A 91 -1.47 -14.27 36.90
N MET A 92 -1.96 -13.11 36.49
CA MET A 92 -1.26 -11.82 36.67
C MET A 92 -1.17 -11.38 38.12
N GLN A 93 -2.18 -11.69 38.94
CA GLN A 93 -2.16 -11.40 40.36
C GLN A 93 -1.10 -12.17 41.12
N HIS A 94 -0.67 -13.32 40.60
CA HIS A 94 0.35 -14.19 41.21
C HIS A 94 1.69 -14.18 40.45
N ALA A 95 1.82 -13.33 39.44
CA ALA A 95 3.04 -13.24 38.63
C ALA A 95 4.16 -12.46 39.33
N ASP A 96 5.39 -12.95 39.22
CA ASP A 96 6.59 -12.20 39.60
C ASP A 96 7.00 -11.20 38.50
N MET A 97 6.73 -11.54 37.26
CA MET A 97 6.99 -10.74 36.09
C MET A 97 6.00 -11.11 34.96
N ILE A 98 5.65 -10.14 34.14
CA ILE A 98 4.85 -10.35 32.94
C ILE A 98 5.71 -10.06 31.71
N ILE A 99 5.58 -10.89 30.67
CA ILE A 99 6.15 -10.63 29.37
C ILE A 99 4.97 -10.41 28.40
N ASN A 100 4.87 -9.17 27.90
CA ASN A 100 3.91 -8.81 26.88
C ASN A 100 4.39 -9.37 25.53
N CYS A 101 3.70 -10.38 25.02
CA CYS A 101 3.96 -11.05 23.76
C CYS A 101 2.86 -10.76 22.71
N GLY A 102 2.13 -9.67 22.87
CA GLY A 102 1.19 -9.19 21.86
C GLY A 102 1.90 -8.87 20.55
N ASP A 103 1.15 -8.87 19.46
CA ASP A 103 1.69 -8.49 18.16
C ASP A 103 2.46 -7.17 18.27
N ALA A 104 3.61 -7.10 17.64
CA ALA A 104 4.49 -5.96 17.73
C ALA A 104 3.95 -4.81 16.86
N GLY A 105 3.08 -3.99 17.42
CA GLY A 105 2.42 -2.88 16.76
C GLY A 105 1.54 -2.10 17.72
N GLN A 106 1.03 -0.97 17.24
CA GLN A 106 0.19 -0.06 18.03
C GLN A 106 -1.06 -0.75 18.60
N GLU A 107 -1.73 -1.56 17.77
CA GLU A 107 -2.93 -2.28 18.16
C GLU A 107 -2.64 -3.38 19.19
N GLY A 108 -1.60 -4.20 18.96
CA GLY A 108 -1.21 -5.25 19.89
C GLY A 108 -0.76 -4.69 21.24
N GLU A 109 -0.09 -3.54 21.25
CA GLU A 109 0.28 -2.84 22.50
C GLU A 109 -0.97 -2.37 23.26
N LEU A 110 -1.95 -1.78 22.56
CA LEU A 110 -3.20 -1.32 23.15
C LEU A 110 -4.00 -2.48 23.76
N ILE A 111 -4.17 -3.57 23.00
CA ILE A 111 -4.89 -4.77 23.44
C ILE A 111 -4.33 -5.28 24.76
N GLN A 112 -3.03 -5.50 24.81
CA GLN A 112 -2.38 -6.12 25.99
C GLN A 112 -2.34 -5.16 27.18
N ARG A 113 -2.07 -3.88 26.96
CA ARG A 113 -2.07 -2.87 28.05
C ARG A 113 -3.43 -2.74 28.71
N TRP A 114 -4.50 -2.74 27.94
CA TRP A 114 -5.86 -2.68 28.48
C TRP A 114 -6.19 -3.93 29.31
N VAL A 115 -5.80 -5.10 28.85
CA VAL A 115 -6.00 -6.35 29.60
C VAL A 115 -5.20 -6.35 30.91
N MET A 116 -3.92 -5.98 30.85
CA MET A 116 -3.09 -5.88 32.06
C MET A 116 -3.62 -4.84 33.06
N GLN A 117 -4.08 -3.69 32.57
CA GLN A 117 -4.71 -2.65 33.41
C GLN A 117 -5.99 -3.17 34.06
N LYS A 118 -6.87 -3.82 33.29
CA LYS A 118 -8.12 -4.38 33.80
C LYS A 118 -7.89 -5.51 34.80
N ALA A 119 -6.86 -6.34 34.58
CA ALA A 119 -6.44 -7.41 35.48
C ALA A 119 -5.75 -6.90 36.77
N GLY A 120 -5.43 -5.61 36.85
CA GLY A 120 -4.75 -5.02 38.00
C GLY A 120 -3.32 -5.51 38.17
N ALA A 121 -2.61 -5.75 37.09
CA ALA A 121 -1.21 -6.18 37.12
C ALA A 121 -0.31 -5.16 37.81
N ARG A 122 0.56 -5.60 38.73
CA ARG A 122 1.45 -4.75 39.56
C ARG A 122 2.92 -5.10 39.45
N CYS A 123 3.22 -6.26 38.88
CA CYS A 123 4.60 -6.72 38.73
C CYS A 123 5.32 -6.04 37.55
N PRO A 124 6.67 -6.13 37.47
CA PRO A 124 7.40 -5.64 36.30
C PRO A 124 6.93 -6.28 35.00
N VAL A 125 6.93 -5.49 33.92
CA VAL A 125 6.51 -5.94 32.59
C VAL A 125 7.66 -5.75 31.61
N LYS A 126 7.99 -6.80 30.87
CA LYS A 126 8.90 -6.79 29.73
C LYS A 126 8.12 -6.95 28.43
N ARG A 127 8.73 -6.58 27.33
CA ARG A 127 8.13 -6.63 25.99
C ARG A 127 8.95 -7.50 25.07
N LEU A 128 8.30 -8.51 24.50
CA LEU A 128 8.80 -9.28 23.37
C LEU A 128 8.47 -8.51 22.08
N TRP A 129 9.47 -8.13 21.31
CA TRP A 129 9.31 -7.40 20.05
C TRP A 129 9.94 -8.19 18.91
N ILE A 130 9.11 -8.83 18.10
CA ILE A 130 9.54 -9.71 17.00
C ILE A 130 8.74 -9.43 15.75
N SER A 131 9.36 -9.62 14.58
CA SER A 131 8.73 -9.42 13.26
C SER A 131 8.36 -10.74 12.55
N SER A 132 8.68 -11.89 13.16
CA SER A 132 8.25 -13.20 12.69
C SER A 132 8.02 -14.17 13.83
N LEU A 133 7.29 -15.25 13.58
CA LEU A 133 6.94 -16.29 14.55
C LEU A 133 7.78 -17.57 14.39
N THR A 134 8.90 -17.48 13.69
CA THR A 134 9.85 -18.61 13.63
C THR A 134 10.45 -18.88 14.99
N GLU A 135 10.82 -20.15 15.25
CA GLU A 135 11.46 -20.53 16.50
C GLU A 135 12.71 -19.68 16.80
N GLU A 136 13.54 -19.42 15.78
CA GLU A 136 14.73 -18.58 15.87
C GLU A 136 14.37 -17.15 16.30
N ALA A 137 13.37 -16.52 15.65
CA ALA A 137 12.95 -15.16 15.98
C ALA A 137 12.41 -15.06 17.43
N ILE A 138 11.65 -16.05 17.88
CA ILE A 138 11.13 -16.10 19.24
C ILE A 138 12.30 -16.23 20.24
N ARG A 139 13.27 -17.14 20.01
CA ARG A 139 14.46 -17.31 20.86
C ARG A 139 15.30 -16.03 20.94
N GLU A 140 15.59 -15.41 19.81
CA GLU A 140 16.31 -14.14 19.76
C GLU A 140 15.57 -13.01 20.49
N GLY A 141 14.25 -12.95 20.33
CA GLY A 141 13.39 -11.96 20.99
C GLY A 141 13.40 -12.11 22.52
N PHE A 142 13.30 -13.35 23.02
CA PHE A 142 13.39 -13.61 24.46
C PHE A 142 14.78 -13.31 25.03
N ALA A 143 15.84 -13.45 24.24
CA ALA A 143 17.20 -13.04 24.63
C ALA A 143 17.38 -11.51 24.68
N LYS A 144 16.49 -10.74 24.04
CA LYS A 144 16.55 -9.27 23.88
C LYS A 144 15.29 -8.58 24.37
N LEU A 145 14.65 -9.08 25.42
CA LEU A 145 13.46 -8.46 25.99
C LEU A 145 13.73 -7.00 26.35
N ARG A 146 12.77 -6.14 26.01
CA ARG A 146 12.80 -4.71 26.26
C ARG A 146 11.92 -4.34 27.47
N ASP A 147 12.11 -3.16 28.02
CA ASP A 147 11.24 -2.64 29.06
C ASP A 147 9.90 -2.18 28.47
N ALA A 148 8.80 -2.45 29.17
CA ALA A 148 7.48 -1.99 28.74
C ALA A 148 7.38 -0.46 28.64
N SER A 149 8.18 0.27 29.44
CA SER A 149 8.25 1.73 29.41
C SER A 149 8.75 2.29 28.09
N ASP A 150 9.58 1.56 27.33
CA ASP A 150 10.07 1.97 26.02
C ASP A 150 8.92 2.10 24.99
N PHE A 151 7.80 1.41 25.25
CA PHE A 151 6.63 1.37 24.39
C PHE A 151 5.48 2.27 24.87
N GLN A 152 5.73 3.11 25.88
CA GLN A 152 4.72 4.03 26.40
C GLN A 152 4.19 5.00 25.31
N PRO A 153 5.06 5.62 24.48
CA PRO A 153 4.56 6.48 23.38
C PRO A 153 3.70 5.72 22.37
N LEU A 154 4.03 4.46 22.08
CA LEU A 154 3.24 3.62 21.16
C LEU A 154 1.85 3.32 21.73
N TYR A 155 1.78 3.00 23.03
CA TYR A 155 0.52 2.82 23.75
C TYR A 155 -0.33 4.10 23.74
N GLU A 156 0.27 5.25 24.04
CA GLU A 156 -0.41 6.55 24.06
C GLU A 156 -0.96 6.93 22.66
N ALA A 157 -0.21 6.63 21.61
CA ALA A 157 -0.67 6.81 20.23
C ALA A 157 -1.90 5.94 19.92
N GLY A 158 -1.87 4.65 20.30
CA GLY A 158 -3.00 3.73 20.15
C GLY A 158 -4.23 4.17 20.96
N LEU A 159 -4.02 4.58 22.20
CA LEU A 159 -5.08 5.09 23.08
C LEU A 159 -5.69 6.39 22.54
N SER A 160 -4.87 7.33 22.09
CA SER A 160 -5.32 8.60 21.52
C SER A 160 -6.15 8.38 20.27
N ARG A 161 -5.76 7.43 19.42
CA ARG A 161 -6.54 7.02 18.24
C ARG A 161 -7.89 6.43 18.65
N ALA A 162 -7.92 5.52 19.62
CA ALA A 162 -9.16 4.91 20.10
C ALA A 162 -10.13 5.97 20.70
N ILE A 163 -9.61 6.90 21.48
CA ILE A 163 -10.38 8.01 22.06
C ILE A 163 -10.90 8.96 20.96
N GLY A 164 -10.06 9.31 19.99
CA GLY A 164 -10.44 10.13 18.85
C GLY A 164 -11.54 9.49 18.01
N ASP A 165 -11.43 8.21 17.73
CA ASP A 165 -12.45 7.43 17.02
C ASP A 165 -13.76 7.35 17.81
N TRP A 166 -13.70 7.21 19.15
CA TRP A 166 -14.88 7.25 20.01
C TRP A 166 -15.55 8.63 20.01
N LEU A 167 -14.76 9.70 20.22
CA LEU A 167 -15.28 11.08 20.26
C LEU A 167 -15.97 11.46 18.94
N LEU A 168 -15.29 11.23 17.82
CA LEU A 168 -15.87 11.52 16.51
C LEU A 168 -17.05 10.59 16.22
N GLY A 169 -16.85 9.28 16.34
CA GLY A 169 -17.84 8.28 15.97
C GLY A 169 -19.14 8.41 16.76
N MET A 170 -19.07 8.50 18.08
CA MET A 170 -20.25 8.59 18.93
C MET A 170 -21.02 9.92 18.76
N ASN A 171 -20.30 11.03 18.74
CA ASN A 171 -20.93 12.36 18.64
C ASN A 171 -21.47 12.65 17.24
N ALA A 172 -20.64 12.47 16.21
CA ALA A 172 -21.04 12.78 14.84
C ALA A 172 -22.12 11.82 14.32
N THR A 173 -22.04 10.52 14.64
CA THR A 173 -23.08 9.56 14.27
C THR A 173 -24.43 9.94 14.84
N ARG A 174 -24.50 10.31 16.13
CA ARG A 174 -25.76 10.76 16.74
C ARG A 174 -26.27 12.06 16.12
N LEU A 175 -25.37 13.04 15.94
CA LEU A 175 -25.73 14.34 15.35
C LEU A 175 -26.33 14.18 13.94
N TYR A 176 -25.61 13.47 13.06
CA TYR A 176 -26.06 13.28 11.67
C TYR A 176 -27.32 12.43 11.59
N THR A 177 -27.41 11.37 12.38
CA THR A 177 -28.60 10.51 12.44
C THR A 177 -29.82 11.30 12.87
N MET A 178 -29.71 12.12 13.89
CA MET A 178 -30.86 12.92 14.39
C MET A 178 -31.25 14.04 13.42
N LYS A 179 -30.30 14.63 12.70
CA LYS A 179 -30.61 15.72 11.76
C LYS A 179 -31.07 15.23 10.39
N TYR A 180 -30.49 14.14 9.90
CA TYR A 180 -30.64 13.72 8.50
C TYR A 180 -31.11 12.27 8.36
N GLY A 181 -31.13 11.48 9.42
CA GLY A 181 -31.59 10.09 9.36
C GLY A 181 -33.09 10.01 9.10
N GLN A 182 -33.46 9.16 8.14
CA GLN A 182 -34.85 8.86 7.81
C GLN A 182 -35.17 7.43 8.22
N ASN A 183 -36.43 7.17 8.60
CA ASN A 183 -36.92 5.83 8.91
C ASN A 183 -36.07 5.06 9.95
N ARG A 184 -35.53 5.74 10.96
CA ARG A 184 -34.64 5.18 11.99
C ARG A 184 -33.30 4.64 11.46
N GLN A 185 -32.89 5.02 10.26
CA GLN A 185 -31.60 4.65 9.70
C GLN A 185 -30.48 5.39 10.43
N VAL A 186 -29.54 4.64 11.00
CA VAL A 186 -28.32 5.21 11.60
C VAL A 186 -27.36 5.64 10.50
N LEU A 187 -26.96 6.91 10.54
CA LEU A 187 -25.92 7.49 9.68
C LEU A 187 -24.57 7.42 10.39
N SER A 188 -23.86 6.35 10.17
CA SER A 188 -22.58 6.09 10.82
C SER A 188 -21.50 7.03 10.28
N ILE A 189 -20.84 7.77 11.17
CA ILE A 189 -19.71 8.66 10.85
C ILE A 189 -18.46 8.13 11.52
N GLY A 190 -17.35 8.11 10.78
CA GLY A 190 -16.07 7.66 11.29
C GLY A 190 -14.90 8.32 10.58
N ARG A 191 -13.75 8.33 11.22
CA ARG A 191 -12.53 8.98 10.75
C ARG A 191 -12.01 8.41 9.41
N VAL A 192 -12.22 7.14 9.17
CA VAL A 192 -11.76 6.47 7.93
C VAL A 192 -12.94 6.24 6.98
N GLN A 193 -14.04 5.68 7.46
CA GLN A 193 -15.16 5.29 6.59
C GLN A 193 -15.82 6.47 5.88
N THR A 194 -15.97 7.61 6.54
CA THR A 194 -16.64 8.78 5.94
C THR A 194 -15.80 9.44 4.84
N PRO A 195 -14.52 9.74 5.04
CA PRO A 195 -13.66 10.22 3.95
C PRO A 195 -13.55 9.23 2.79
N THR A 196 -13.50 7.93 3.07
CA THR A 196 -13.48 6.89 2.02
C THR A 196 -14.76 6.91 1.19
N LEU A 197 -15.92 7.01 1.85
CA LEU A 197 -17.19 7.16 1.15
C LEU A 197 -17.24 8.45 0.32
N ALA A 198 -16.71 9.55 0.86
CA ALA A 198 -16.64 10.83 0.16
C ALA A 198 -15.79 10.73 -1.12
N LEU A 199 -14.67 10.01 -1.12
CA LEU A 199 -13.88 9.76 -2.33
C LEU A 199 -14.72 9.09 -3.42
N ILE A 200 -15.49 8.05 -3.04
CA ILE A 200 -16.33 7.30 -3.98
C ILE A 200 -17.46 8.19 -4.52
N VAL A 201 -18.14 8.92 -3.64
CA VAL A 201 -19.25 9.82 -4.03
C VAL A 201 -18.75 10.94 -4.94
N ASN A 202 -17.64 11.58 -4.60
CA ASN A 202 -17.04 12.64 -5.42
C ASN A 202 -16.65 12.11 -6.81
N ARG A 203 -16.05 10.92 -6.90
CA ARG A 203 -15.75 10.28 -8.17
C ARG A 203 -17.01 10.00 -8.99
N GLN A 204 -18.08 9.54 -8.36
CA GLN A 204 -19.36 9.31 -9.02
C GLN A 204 -19.96 10.61 -9.56
N LEU A 205 -19.91 11.69 -8.78
CA LEU A 205 -20.38 13.01 -9.23
C LEU A 205 -19.51 13.56 -10.38
N GLU A 206 -18.19 13.36 -10.31
CA GLU A 206 -17.27 13.73 -11.38
C GLU A 206 -17.59 13.00 -12.70
N ILE A 207 -17.90 11.69 -12.62
CA ILE A 207 -18.32 10.90 -13.78
C ILE A 207 -19.67 11.37 -14.32
N GLN A 208 -20.67 11.59 -13.46
CA GLN A 208 -22.01 12.00 -13.84
C GLN A 208 -22.06 13.40 -14.48
N ASN A 209 -21.23 14.31 -13.97
CA ASN A 209 -21.17 15.69 -14.46
C ASN A 209 -20.15 15.88 -15.59
N PHE A 210 -19.48 14.81 -16.01
CA PHE A 210 -18.48 14.88 -17.06
C PHE A 210 -19.14 15.19 -18.41
N VAL A 211 -18.62 16.20 -19.08
CA VAL A 211 -19.04 16.56 -20.45
C VAL A 211 -17.91 16.18 -21.40
N PRO A 212 -18.12 15.17 -22.26
CA PRO A 212 -17.14 14.79 -23.27
C PRO A 212 -16.83 15.96 -24.22
N LYS A 213 -15.55 16.18 -24.48
CA LYS A 213 -15.07 17.16 -25.45
C LYS A 213 -14.43 16.44 -26.60
N GLN A 214 -14.79 16.86 -27.82
CA GLN A 214 -14.24 16.34 -29.06
C GLN A 214 -12.87 16.97 -29.30
N TYR A 215 -11.93 16.19 -29.79
CA TYR A 215 -10.63 16.64 -30.26
C TYR A 215 -10.12 15.69 -31.35
N TRP A 216 -9.10 16.12 -32.08
CA TRP A 216 -8.52 15.36 -33.17
C TRP A 216 -7.05 15.14 -32.95
N GLU A 217 -6.55 13.99 -33.43
CA GLU A 217 -5.15 13.65 -33.46
C GLU A 217 -4.71 13.49 -34.91
N LEU A 218 -3.74 14.29 -35.32
CA LEU A 218 -3.11 14.13 -36.63
C LEU A 218 -1.96 13.14 -36.50
N LYS A 219 -2.03 12.05 -37.26
CA LYS A 219 -1.01 11.01 -37.30
C LYS A 219 -0.60 10.73 -38.73
N THR A 220 0.58 10.15 -38.89
CA THR A 220 1.03 9.66 -40.17
C THR A 220 1.76 8.34 -40.06
N VAL A 221 1.66 7.48 -41.05
CA VAL A 221 2.38 6.23 -41.15
C VAL A 221 3.54 6.39 -42.13
N TYR A 222 4.75 6.19 -41.66
CA TYR A 222 5.96 6.17 -42.47
C TYR A 222 6.77 4.90 -42.16
N ARG A 223 7.10 4.12 -43.17
CA ARG A 223 7.78 2.82 -43.03
C ARG A 223 7.12 1.94 -41.95
N ASP A 224 5.82 1.70 -42.08
CA ASP A 224 4.99 0.90 -41.15
C ASP A 224 5.01 1.37 -39.67
N THR A 225 5.46 2.60 -39.44
CA THR A 225 5.54 3.18 -38.11
C THR A 225 4.62 4.40 -38.01
N THR A 226 3.77 4.43 -36.99
CA THR A 226 2.85 5.54 -36.76
C THR A 226 3.51 6.64 -35.95
N PHE A 227 3.52 7.84 -36.50
CA PHE A 227 4.00 9.07 -35.87
C PHE A 227 2.82 9.97 -35.52
N SER A 228 2.85 10.60 -34.36
CA SER A 228 1.84 11.56 -33.92
C SER A 228 2.36 12.99 -34.03
N ALA A 229 1.55 13.89 -34.55
CA ALA A 229 1.90 15.31 -34.69
C ALA A 229 2.12 15.97 -33.33
N ILE A 230 3.12 16.85 -33.25
CA ILE A 230 3.39 17.72 -32.13
C ILE A 230 3.11 19.15 -32.59
N LEU A 231 1.95 19.68 -32.23
CA LEU A 231 1.61 21.07 -32.50
C LEU A 231 2.02 21.90 -31.28
N ARG A 232 2.94 22.84 -31.48
CA ARG A 232 3.43 23.70 -30.41
C ARG A 232 2.60 24.98 -30.36
N LYS A 233 2.27 25.44 -29.16
CA LYS A 233 1.66 26.75 -28.97
C LYS A 233 2.66 27.84 -29.33
N SER A 234 2.17 28.93 -29.88
CA SER A 234 3.00 30.12 -30.10
C SER A 234 3.47 30.72 -28.77
N ASP A 235 4.60 31.44 -28.79
CA ASP A 235 5.13 32.11 -27.58
C ASP A 235 4.10 33.09 -26.98
N GLU A 236 3.25 33.72 -27.79
CA GLU A 236 2.16 34.60 -27.36
C GLU A 236 1.08 33.86 -26.60
N GLU A 237 0.69 32.66 -27.04
CA GLU A 237 -0.30 31.81 -26.36
C GLU A 237 0.23 31.24 -25.05
N LEU A 238 1.53 30.91 -24.98
CA LEU A 238 2.18 30.47 -23.75
C LEU A 238 2.22 31.59 -22.69
N VAL A 239 2.49 32.84 -23.10
CA VAL A 239 2.46 33.99 -22.20
C VAL A 239 1.04 34.25 -21.68
N LEU A 240 0.04 34.19 -22.54
CA LEU A 240 -1.38 34.39 -22.16
C LEU A 240 -1.89 33.31 -21.18
N GLU A 241 -1.47 32.07 -21.35
CA GLU A 241 -1.78 31.00 -20.39
C GLU A 241 -1.08 31.17 -19.05
N ALA A 242 0.18 31.60 -19.05
CA ALA A 242 0.92 31.88 -17.83
C ALA A 242 0.29 33.04 -17.02
N GLU A 243 -0.28 34.02 -17.69
CA GLU A 243 -1.02 35.12 -17.04
C GLU A 243 -2.36 34.65 -16.45
N LYS A 244 -3.12 33.83 -17.18
CA LYS A 244 -4.38 33.24 -16.69
C LYS A 244 -4.18 32.28 -15.51
N GLN A 245 -3.05 31.58 -15.44
CA GLN A 245 -2.71 30.70 -14.31
C GLN A 245 -2.33 31.45 -13.04
N LYS A 246 -1.85 32.71 -13.15
CA LYS A 246 -1.57 33.56 -11.99
C LYS A 246 -2.82 34.12 -11.33
N GLU A 247 -3.94 34.21 -12.06
CA GLU A 247 -5.23 34.69 -11.54
C GLU A 247 -6.12 33.59 -10.94
N GLY A 248 -5.80 32.32 -11.18
CA GLY A 248 -6.55 31.16 -10.68
C GLY A 248 -5.68 30.22 -9.87
N ALA A 249 -5.48 30.52 -8.57
CA ALA A 249 -4.73 29.68 -7.65
C ALA A 249 -5.48 28.37 -7.33
N ALA A 250 -5.23 27.35 -8.14
CA ALA A 250 -5.37 25.94 -7.74
C ALA A 250 -4.31 25.14 -8.47
N ALA A 251 -3.30 24.70 -7.73
CA ALA A 251 -2.19 23.93 -8.24
C ALA A 251 -2.65 22.61 -8.87
N LYS A 252 -2.76 22.58 -10.20
CA LYS A 252 -2.78 21.34 -10.95
C LYS A 252 -1.36 20.82 -11.05
N ALA A 253 -1.18 19.53 -10.74
CA ALA A 253 0.09 18.84 -10.86
C ALA A 253 0.76 19.15 -12.20
N ALA A 254 2.04 19.55 -12.14
CA ALA A 254 2.82 19.90 -13.32
C ALA A 254 2.86 18.70 -14.28
N LYS A 255 2.40 18.90 -15.52
CA LYS A 255 2.59 17.93 -16.60
C LYS A 255 4.08 17.73 -16.85
N PRO A 256 4.53 16.55 -17.32
CA PRO A 256 5.92 16.33 -17.71
C PRO A 256 6.43 17.41 -18.65
N GLU A 257 7.68 17.77 -18.53
CA GLU A 257 8.30 18.88 -19.30
C GLU A 257 8.16 18.75 -20.83
N ASP A 258 8.10 17.51 -21.33
CA ASP A 258 7.93 17.17 -22.74
C ASP A 258 6.58 17.59 -23.35
N ASN A 259 5.55 17.85 -22.54
CA ASN A 259 4.20 18.19 -23.02
C ASN A 259 3.83 19.66 -22.81
N ARG A 260 4.76 20.50 -22.36
CA ARG A 260 4.54 21.93 -22.23
C ARG A 260 4.44 22.56 -23.63
N GLY A 261 3.35 23.26 -23.88
CA GLY A 261 3.15 23.98 -25.14
C GLY A 261 2.62 23.14 -26.31
N ILE A 262 2.22 21.88 -26.07
CA ILE A 262 1.51 21.10 -27.10
C ILE A 262 0.05 21.56 -27.16
N GLU A 263 -0.41 21.91 -28.34
CA GLU A 263 -1.75 22.35 -28.58
C GLU A 263 -2.61 21.20 -29.11
N PRO A 264 -3.75 20.86 -28.47
CA PRO A 264 -4.70 19.89 -29.02
C PRO A 264 -5.48 20.51 -30.19
N ILE A 265 -5.76 19.71 -31.19
CA ILE A 265 -6.67 20.11 -32.29
C ILE A 265 -8.09 19.98 -31.74
N THR A 266 -8.74 21.11 -31.45
CA THR A 266 -10.11 21.19 -30.91
C THR A 266 -11.14 21.54 -31.95
N ASP A 267 -10.69 21.92 -33.16
CA ASP A 267 -11.52 22.30 -34.31
C ASP A 267 -11.23 21.37 -35.49
N ARG A 268 -12.29 20.81 -36.06
CA ARG A 268 -12.22 19.91 -37.21
C ARG A 268 -11.66 20.58 -38.44
N GLU A 269 -12.10 21.80 -38.76
CA GLU A 269 -11.65 22.54 -39.95
C GLU A 269 -10.14 22.77 -39.89
N ARG A 270 -9.60 23.10 -38.72
CA ARG A 270 -8.16 23.23 -38.53
C ARG A 270 -7.44 21.88 -38.72
N GLY A 271 -8.00 20.79 -38.20
CA GLY A 271 -7.43 19.45 -38.40
C GLY A 271 -7.40 19.05 -39.89
N GLU A 272 -8.47 19.28 -40.59
CA GLU A 272 -8.57 19.01 -42.03
C GLU A 272 -7.62 19.90 -42.86
N ALA A 273 -7.46 21.16 -42.48
CA ALA A 273 -6.49 22.08 -43.12
C ALA A 273 -5.05 21.61 -42.94
N LEU A 274 -4.69 21.15 -41.74
CA LEU A 274 -3.37 20.58 -41.47
C LEU A 274 -3.13 19.29 -42.25
N LEU A 275 -4.14 18.43 -42.35
CA LEU A 275 -4.07 17.20 -43.13
C LEU A 275 -3.83 17.47 -44.61
N GLU A 276 -4.58 18.41 -45.22
CA GLU A 276 -4.42 18.81 -46.63
C GLU A 276 -3.03 19.45 -46.88
N GLN A 277 -2.49 20.22 -45.88
CA GLN A 277 -1.16 20.82 -46.00
C GLN A 277 -0.06 19.78 -46.17
N ILE A 278 -0.14 18.64 -45.47
CA ILE A 278 0.94 17.62 -45.42
C ILE A 278 0.75 16.48 -46.42
N LYS A 279 -0.44 16.31 -46.96
CA LYS A 279 -0.87 15.13 -47.72
C LYS A 279 0.02 14.79 -48.92
N ASN A 280 0.52 15.82 -49.62
CA ASN A 280 1.27 15.65 -50.85
C ASN A 280 2.77 15.88 -50.72
N SER A 281 3.26 16.23 -49.54
CA SER A 281 4.68 16.48 -49.27
C SER A 281 5.34 15.26 -48.68
N PRO A 282 6.66 15.05 -48.88
CA PRO A 282 7.35 13.91 -48.31
C PRO A 282 7.57 14.08 -46.83
N PHE A 283 7.51 12.99 -46.09
CA PHE A 283 7.91 12.91 -44.69
C PHE A 283 9.42 12.79 -44.59
N THR A 284 10.06 13.61 -43.77
CA THR A 284 11.52 13.63 -43.62
C THR A 284 11.89 13.44 -42.14
N ILE A 285 12.80 12.51 -41.85
CA ILE A 285 13.33 12.31 -40.50
C ILE A 285 14.33 13.44 -40.19
N THR A 286 14.03 14.20 -39.14
CA THR A 286 14.84 15.36 -38.73
C THR A 286 15.74 15.06 -37.52
N ASN A 287 15.32 14.15 -36.64
CA ASN A 287 16.09 13.79 -35.46
C ASN A 287 15.85 12.35 -35.04
N VAL A 288 16.91 11.67 -34.61
CA VAL A 288 16.88 10.34 -33.99
C VAL A 288 17.73 10.39 -32.73
N THR A 289 17.07 10.23 -31.56
CA THR A 289 17.76 10.24 -30.27
C THR A 289 17.59 8.89 -29.60
N ARG A 290 18.70 8.29 -29.16
CA ARG A 290 18.70 7.06 -28.37
C ARG A 290 19.27 7.34 -26.98
N LYS A 291 18.50 7.03 -25.94
CA LYS A 291 18.90 7.19 -24.54
C LYS A 291 18.83 5.84 -23.82
N ASN A 292 19.90 5.46 -23.14
CA ASN A 292 19.90 4.28 -22.28
C ASN A 292 19.35 4.65 -20.91
N GLY A 293 18.50 3.78 -20.37
CA GLY A 293 17.89 3.90 -19.06
C GLY A 293 18.08 2.64 -18.23
N LYS A 294 17.83 2.80 -16.94
CA LYS A 294 17.85 1.71 -15.95
C LYS A 294 16.54 1.71 -15.19
N GLU A 295 15.96 0.54 -15.01
CA GLU A 295 14.75 0.35 -14.22
C GLU A 295 15.11 -0.55 -13.02
N ALA A 296 15.01 0.03 -11.82
CA ALA A 296 15.27 -0.71 -10.59
C ALA A 296 14.16 -1.74 -10.32
N PRO A 297 14.44 -2.81 -9.57
CA PRO A 297 13.42 -3.75 -9.12
C PRO A 297 12.28 -3.03 -8.39
N PRO A 298 11.05 -3.56 -8.48
CA PRO A 298 9.95 -3.02 -7.68
C PRO A 298 10.26 -3.15 -6.20
N ARG A 299 9.78 -2.19 -5.40
CA ARG A 299 9.99 -2.19 -3.95
C ARG A 299 9.34 -3.41 -3.31
N LEU A 300 9.83 -3.81 -2.15
CA LEU A 300 9.18 -4.79 -1.29
C LEU A 300 7.76 -4.31 -0.90
N PHE A 301 6.96 -5.21 -0.37
CA PHE A 301 5.59 -4.90 0.02
C PHE A 301 5.49 -4.33 1.43
N ASP A 302 4.74 -3.26 1.57
CA ASP A 302 3.94 -2.95 2.75
C ASP A 302 2.54 -3.56 2.59
N LEU A 303 1.67 -3.42 3.60
CA LEU A 303 0.32 -3.99 3.52
C LEU A 303 -0.49 -3.39 2.36
N THR A 304 -0.48 -2.08 2.21
CA THR A 304 -1.28 -1.40 1.18
C THR A 304 -0.85 -1.81 -0.23
N SER A 305 0.43 -1.81 -0.53
CA SER A 305 0.94 -2.21 -1.84
C SER A 305 0.67 -3.68 -2.15
N LEU A 306 0.70 -4.56 -1.13
CA LEU A 306 0.31 -5.97 -1.30
C LEU A 306 -1.17 -6.09 -1.62
N GLN A 307 -2.05 -5.38 -0.91
CA GLN A 307 -3.49 -5.38 -1.17
C GLN A 307 -3.80 -4.86 -2.58
N VAL A 308 -3.15 -3.81 -3.02
CA VAL A 308 -3.29 -3.25 -4.38
C VAL A 308 -2.87 -4.29 -5.44
N GLU A 309 -1.73 -4.93 -5.26
CA GLU A 309 -1.22 -5.92 -6.22
C GLU A 309 -2.11 -7.17 -6.27
N CYS A 310 -2.58 -7.67 -5.13
CA CYS A 310 -3.50 -8.79 -5.06
C CYS A 310 -4.86 -8.49 -5.70
N ASN A 311 -5.38 -7.28 -5.52
CA ASN A 311 -6.62 -6.86 -6.16
C ASN A 311 -6.46 -6.80 -7.69
N ARG A 312 -5.37 -6.21 -8.17
CA ARG A 312 -5.10 -6.11 -9.61
C ARG A 312 -4.92 -7.47 -10.29
N LYS A 313 -4.16 -8.37 -9.68
CA LYS A 313 -3.80 -9.65 -10.30
C LYS A 313 -4.84 -10.74 -10.09
N PHE A 314 -5.52 -10.74 -8.95
CA PHE A 314 -6.36 -11.86 -8.52
C PHE A 314 -7.79 -11.44 -8.20
N ALA A 315 -8.11 -10.15 -8.27
CA ALA A 315 -9.38 -9.56 -7.84
C ALA A 315 -9.70 -9.84 -6.36
N PHE A 316 -8.68 -10.06 -5.51
CA PHE A 316 -8.88 -10.19 -4.07
C PHE A 316 -9.24 -8.85 -3.47
N SER A 317 -10.19 -8.85 -2.55
CA SER A 317 -10.48 -7.66 -1.75
C SER A 317 -9.34 -7.34 -0.78
N ALA A 318 -9.31 -6.11 -0.28
CA ALA A 318 -8.34 -5.71 0.74
C ALA A 318 -8.44 -6.56 2.01
N ASP A 319 -9.66 -6.93 2.42
CA ASP A 319 -9.91 -7.79 3.58
C ASP A 319 -9.44 -9.24 3.35
N GLU A 320 -9.74 -9.82 2.18
CA GLU A 320 -9.26 -11.16 1.82
C GLU A 320 -7.73 -11.22 1.79
N THR A 321 -7.08 -10.21 1.24
CA THR A 321 -5.61 -10.11 1.23
C THR A 321 -5.06 -10.01 2.65
N LEU A 322 -5.65 -9.17 3.50
CA LEU A 322 -5.22 -9.04 4.91
C LEU A 322 -5.36 -10.35 5.67
N LYS A 323 -6.49 -11.04 5.53
CA LYS A 323 -6.72 -12.36 6.17
C LYS A 323 -5.72 -13.41 5.67
N THR A 324 -5.44 -13.40 4.37
CA THR A 324 -4.49 -14.34 3.75
C THR A 324 -3.07 -14.12 4.22
N ILE A 325 -2.59 -12.86 4.23
CA ILE A 325 -1.23 -12.56 4.70
C ILE A 325 -1.08 -12.77 6.22
N GLN A 326 -2.13 -12.51 6.99
CA GLN A 326 -2.16 -12.82 8.42
C GLN A 326 -2.00 -14.34 8.65
N SER A 327 -2.69 -15.16 7.86
CA SER A 327 -2.55 -16.62 7.90
C SER A 327 -1.12 -17.07 7.54
N LEU A 328 -0.50 -16.48 6.51
CA LEU A 328 0.89 -16.78 6.14
C LEU A 328 1.89 -16.41 7.26
N TYR A 329 1.66 -15.29 7.94
CA TYR A 329 2.43 -14.91 9.12
C TYR A 329 2.29 -15.93 10.25
N GLU A 330 1.07 -16.34 10.57
CA GLU A 330 0.78 -17.35 11.59
C GLU A 330 1.33 -18.75 11.23
N LYS A 331 1.41 -19.06 9.93
CA LYS A 331 2.11 -20.26 9.40
C LYS A 331 3.65 -20.09 9.36
N LYS A 332 4.18 -18.98 9.81
CA LYS A 332 5.62 -18.69 9.96
C LYS A 332 6.39 -18.57 8.64
N VAL A 333 5.70 -18.46 7.51
CA VAL A 333 6.33 -18.39 6.18
C VAL A 333 6.59 -16.96 5.69
N THR A 334 5.91 -15.99 6.28
CA THR A 334 6.14 -14.56 6.04
C THR A 334 6.29 -13.77 7.34
N THR A 335 6.84 -12.56 7.25
CA THR A 335 6.97 -11.63 8.37
C THR A 335 5.65 -10.91 8.66
N TYR A 336 5.62 -10.11 9.72
CA TYR A 336 4.44 -9.40 10.21
C TYR A 336 3.81 -8.52 9.11
N PRO A 337 2.48 -8.64 8.89
CA PRO A 337 1.86 -8.06 7.70
C PRO A 337 1.40 -6.60 7.83
N ARG A 338 1.15 -6.11 9.07
CA ARG A 338 0.60 -4.76 9.28
C ARG A 338 1.73 -3.73 9.36
N VAL A 339 2.37 -3.51 8.22
CA VAL A 339 3.53 -2.63 8.09
C VAL A 339 3.26 -1.54 7.05
N ASP A 340 3.85 -0.39 7.25
CA ASP A 340 3.69 0.82 6.43
C ASP A 340 4.99 1.20 5.68
N THR A 341 5.99 0.33 5.71
CA THR A 341 7.26 0.54 5.03
C THR A 341 7.56 -0.54 3.99
N THR A 342 8.23 -0.15 2.93
CA THR A 342 8.75 -1.03 1.88
C THR A 342 10.24 -1.31 2.01
N PHE A 343 10.85 -0.92 3.16
CA PHE A 343 12.29 -1.04 3.42
C PHE A 343 12.60 -2.13 4.43
N LEU A 344 13.82 -2.63 4.37
CA LEU A 344 14.42 -3.51 5.38
C LEU A 344 15.40 -2.72 6.25
N SER A 345 15.53 -3.14 7.50
CA SER A 345 16.59 -2.69 8.38
C SER A 345 17.90 -3.43 8.12
N ASP A 346 19.02 -2.84 8.49
CA ASP A 346 20.36 -3.38 8.23
C ASP A 346 20.62 -4.74 8.87
N ASP A 347 19.97 -5.04 10.00
CA ASP A 347 20.08 -6.32 10.72
C ASP A 347 19.45 -7.50 9.97
N ILE A 348 18.58 -7.21 8.99
CA ILE A 348 17.98 -8.24 8.12
C ILE A 348 18.96 -8.68 7.03
N TYR A 349 19.87 -7.80 6.61
CA TYR A 349 20.79 -8.11 5.52
C TYR A 349 21.58 -9.43 5.70
N PRO A 350 22.19 -9.72 6.86
CA PRO A 350 22.90 -10.99 7.09
C PRO A 350 22.00 -12.23 7.01
N LYS A 351 20.68 -12.07 7.22
CA LYS A 351 19.69 -13.16 7.17
C LYS A 351 19.24 -13.48 5.74
N CYS A 352 19.38 -12.55 4.80
CA CYS A 352 18.89 -12.68 3.44
C CYS A 352 19.39 -13.92 2.69
N PRO A 353 20.69 -14.31 2.74
CA PRO A 353 21.16 -15.53 2.09
C PRO A 353 20.43 -16.78 2.61
N GLY A 354 20.21 -16.88 3.92
CA GLY A 354 19.47 -17.99 4.52
C GLY A 354 18.01 -18.04 4.10
N ILE A 355 17.37 -16.89 4.00
CA ILE A 355 15.99 -16.76 3.54
C ILE A 355 15.87 -17.22 2.08
N LEU A 356 16.77 -16.74 1.20
CA LEU A 356 16.80 -17.15 -0.22
C LEU A 356 17.01 -18.67 -0.37
N LYS A 357 17.90 -19.26 0.42
CA LYS A 357 18.14 -20.71 0.43
C LYS A 357 16.91 -21.51 0.89
N GLY A 358 16.08 -20.93 1.78
CA GLY A 358 14.84 -21.54 2.24
C GLY A 358 13.73 -21.56 1.18
N LEU A 359 13.81 -20.73 0.14
CA LEU A 359 12.83 -20.65 -0.95
C LEU A 359 13.04 -21.76 -1.99
N ARG A 360 12.85 -23.01 -1.58
CA ARG A 360 13.19 -24.22 -2.39
C ARG A 360 12.43 -24.29 -3.70
N ASP A 361 11.17 -23.89 -3.74
CA ASP A 361 10.34 -23.89 -4.95
C ASP A 361 10.78 -22.83 -5.98
N TYR A 362 11.65 -21.93 -5.57
CA TYR A 362 12.21 -20.85 -6.40
C TYR A 362 13.69 -21.05 -6.72
N GLN A 363 14.20 -22.27 -6.58
CA GLN A 363 15.63 -22.55 -6.72
C GLN A 363 16.21 -22.08 -8.07
N ALA A 364 15.46 -22.20 -9.16
CA ALA A 364 15.89 -21.69 -10.48
C ALA A 364 16.16 -20.19 -10.47
N LEU A 365 15.45 -19.43 -9.63
CA LEU A 365 15.60 -17.96 -9.49
C LEU A 365 16.63 -17.58 -8.41
N THR A 366 16.80 -18.39 -7.38
CA THR A 366 17.75 -18.11 -6.29
C THR A 366 19.16 -18.63 -6.57
N ALA A 367 19.32 -19.65 -7.42
CA ALA A 367 20.63 -20.22 -7.77
C ALA A 367 21.66 -19.19 -8.28
N PRO A 368 21.31 -18.19 -9.12
CA PRO A 368 22.28 -17.17 -9.54
C PRO A 368 22.77 -16.26 -8.40
N LEU A 369 22.06 -16.25 -7.27
CA LEU A 369 22.38 -15.44 -6.08
C LEU A 369 23.14 -16.25 -5.02
N ASP A 370 23.21 -17.58 -5.17
CA ASP A 370 23.83 -18.46 -4.19
C ASP A 370 25.35 -18.27 -4.19
N GLY A 371 25.93 -18.08 -3.01
CA GLY A 371 27.38 -17.84 -2.84
C GLY A 371 27.87 -16.47 -3.31
N ALA A 372 27.02 -15.63 -3.89
CA ALA A 372 27.35 -14.27 -4.27
C ALA A 372 27.17 -13.28 -3.11
N THR A 373 27.94 -12.20 -3.11
CA THR A 373 27.67 -11.06 -2.22
C THR A 373 26.43 -10.36 -2.71
N LEU A 374 25.35 -10.40 -1.90
CA LEU A 374 24.09 -9.77 -2.25
C LEU A 374 24.22 -8.24 -2.29
N PRO A 375 23.59 -7.56 -3.27
CA PRO A 375 23.57 -6.10 -3.29
C PRO A 375 22.89 -5.54 -2.04
N LYS A 376 23.53 -4.58 -1.38
CA LYS A 376 22.93 -3.82 -0.26
C LYS A 376 22.54 -2.42 -0.74
N SER A 377 21.44 -2.32 -1.46
CA SER A 377 20.95 -1.05 -1.99
C SER A 377 20.26 -0.22 -0.91
N LYS A 378 20.53 1.09 -0.84
CA LYS A 378 19.78 2.05 -0.01
C LYS A 378 18.30 2.18 -0.40
N LYS A 379 17.92 1.70 -1.58
CA LYS A 379 16.50 1.62 -1.99
C LYS A 379 15.76 0.46 -1.32
N VAL A 380 16.47 -0.48 -0.71
CA VAL A 380 15.95 -1.66 -0.01
C VAL A 380 16.27 -1.61 1.48
N PHE A 381 17.51 -1.28 1.86
CA PHE A 381 18.00 -1.25 3.24
C PHE A 381 18.19 0.19 3.70
N ASP A 382 17.30 0.67 4.55
CA ASP A 382 17.37 2.01 5.14
C ASP A 382 16.70 2.04 6.51
N ASN A 383 17.51 2.04 7.57
CA ASN A 383 17.02 2.06 8.96
C ASN A 383 16.14 3.28 9.27
N SER A 384 16.36 4.42 8.60
CA SER A 384 15.57 5.63 8.82
C SER A 384 14.13 5.52 8.30
N LYS A 385 13.84 4.53 7.47
CA LYS A 385 12.54 4.23 6.87
C LYS A 385 11.83 3.04 7.52
N VAL A 386 12.42 2.46 8.55
CA VAL A 386 11.85 1.36 9.32
C VAL A 386 11.59 1.88 10.74
N THR A 387 10.32 1.92 11.14
CA THR A 387 9.91 2.33 12.48
C THR A 387 9.74 1.13 13.40
N ASP A 388 8.62 0.45 13.29
CA ASP A 388 8.23 -0.68 14.13
C ASP A 388 8.64 -2.02 13.51
N HIS A 389 8.34 -2.20 12.23
CA HIS A 389 8.66 -3.38 11.44
C HIS A 389 9.20 -3.01 10.07
N HIS A 390 9.99 -3.91 9.51
CA HIS A 390 10.43 -3.84 8.12
C HIS A 390 9.33 -4.35 7.16
N ALA A 391 9.55 -4.19 5.86
CA ALA A 391 8.67 -4.69 4.81
C ALA A 391 8.34 -6.18 4.94
N ILE A 392 7.24 -6.59 4.34
CA ILE A 392 6.80 -7.99 4.29
C ILE A 392 7.74 -8.80 3.41
N ILE A 393 8.40 -9.81 4.00
CA ILE A 393 9.32 -10.71 3.29
C ILE A 393 9.06 -12.17 3.71
N PRO A 394 9.54 -13.16 2.93
CA PRO A 394 9.57 -14.54 3.39
C PRO A 394 10.49 -14.71 4.61
N THR A 395 10.24 -15.73 5.42
CA THR A 395 11.09 -16.07 6.58
C THR A 395 12.19 -17.08 6.23
N GLY A 396 12.07 -17.76 5.07
CA GLY A 396 12.91 -18.90 4.71
C GLY A 396 12.38 -20.26 5.17
N GLN A 397 11.30 -20.26 5.96
CA GLN A 397 10.59 -21.50 6.29
C GLN A 397 9.87 -22.04 5.06
N PRO A 398 9.99 -23.34 4.74
CA PRO A 398 9.31 -23.94 3.59
C PRO A 398 7.80 -23.90 3.82
N PRO A 399 7.01 -23.42 2.84
CA PRO A 399 5.57 -23.40 2.93
C PRO A 399 5.00 -24.83 2.98
N GLN A 400 4.02 -25.06 3.87
CA GLN A 400 3.31 -26.31 3.99
C GLN A 400 1.80 -26.05 4.07
N ASN A 401 1.03 -26.87 3.39
CA ASN A 401 -0.44 -26.85 3.45
C ASN A 401 -1.06 -25.46 3.17
N LEU A 402 -0.53 -24.75 2.18
CA LEU A 402 -1.08 -23.48 1.74
C LEU A 402 -2.35 -23.68 0.91
N THR A 403 -3.36 -22.86 1.16
CA THR A 403 -4.51 -22.71 0.26
C THR A 403 -4.07 -22.08 -1.07
N ASP A 404 -4.93 -22.10 -2.08
CA ASP A 404 -4.64 -21.47 -3.36
C ASP A 404 -4.43 -19.95 -3.23
N MET A 405 -5.24 -19.28 -2.43
CA MET A 405 -5.05 -17.84 -2.13
C MET A 405 -3.72 -17.59 -1.43
N GLU A 406 -3.38 -18.38 -0.43
CA GLU A 406 -2.10 -18.25 0.28
C GLU A 406 -0.91 -18.49 -0.64
N ARG A 407 -0.96 -19.48 -1.53
CA ARG A 407 0.11 -19.70 -2.53
C ARG A 407 0.31 -18.51 -3.44
N ARG A 408 -0.77 -17.93 -3.96
CA ARG A 408 -0.70 -16.75 -4.84
C ARG A 408 -0.09 -15.54 -4.14
N VAL A 409 -0.51 -15.26 -2.90
CA VAL A 409 0.04 -14.15 -2.11
C VAL A 409 1.49 -14.40 -1.74
N PHE A 410 1.83 -15.62 -1.32
CA PHE A 410 3.21 -16.01 -1.03
C PHE A 410 4.12 -15.88 -2.26
N ASP A 411 3.67 -16.29 -3.44
CA ASP A 411 4.42 -16.15 -4.69
C ASP A 411 4.77 -14.70 -5.01
N LEU A 412 3.84 -13.78 -4.82
CA LEU A 412 4.10 -12.34 -4.98
C LEU A 412 5.22 -11.86 -4.04
N ILE A 413 5.15 -12.24 -2.78
CA ILE A 413 6.11 -11.82 -1.75
C ILE A 413 7.49 -12.42 -2.01
N ALA A 414 7.53 -13.73 -2.33
CA ALA A 414 8.78 -14.42 -2.62
C ALA A 414 9.49 -13.83 -3.85
N ARG A 415 8.78 -13.61 -4.94
CA ARG A 415 9.35 -13.02 -6.16
C ARG A 415 9.81 -11.58 -5.94
N ARG A 416 9.08 -10.76 -5.20
CA ARG A 416 9.52 -9.40 -4.84
C ARG A 416 10.81 -9.42 -4.04
N PHE A 417 10.92 -10.33 -3.07
CA PHE A 417 12.13 -10.48 -2.28
C PHE A 417 13.33 -10.95 -3.09
N ILE A 418 13.15 -11.89 -3.99
CA ILE A 418 14.22 -12.36 -4.89
C ILE A 418 14.66 -11.23 -5.84
N ALA A 419 13.70 -10.52 -6.43
CA ALA A 419 13.95 -9.50 -7.45
C ALA A 419 14.82 -8.33 -6.95
N VAL A 420 14.73 -7.96 -5.67
CA VAL A 420 15.53 -6.84 -5.14
C VAL A 420 17.03 -7.12 -5.09
N PHE A 421 17.44 -8.38 -5.24
CA PHE A 421 18.86 -8.78 -5.32
C PHE A 421 19.34 -9.00 -6.75
N TYR A 422 18.46 -8.89 -7.74
CA TYR A 422 18.81 -8.92 -9.15
C TYR A 422 19.28 -7.55 -9.65
N PRO A 423 20.06 -7.51 -10.74
CA PRO A 423 20.47 -6.24 -11.35
C PRO A 423 19.29 -5.49 -11.93
N ASP A 424 19.46 -4.18 -12.12
CA ASP A 424 18.51 -3.34 -12.81
C ASP A 424 18.20 -3.86 -14.22
N CYS A 425 16.99 -3.67 -14.69
CA CYS A 425 16.66 -3.87 -16.10
C CYS A 425 17.24 -2.72 -16.92
N LEU A 426 18.05 -3.03 -17.92
CA LEU A 426 18.62 -2.05 -18.82
C LEU A 426 17.77 -1.95 -20.08
N PHE A 427 17.46 -0.75 -20.49
CA PHE A 427 16.67 -0.49 -21.69
C PHE A 427 17.21 0.70 -22.48
N ALA A 428 16.84 0.80 -23.73
CA ALA A 428 17.07 1.96 -24.57
C ALA A 428 15.73 2.52 -25.05
N THR A 429 15.53 3.83 -24.89
CA THR A 429 14.42 4.55 -25.50
C THR A 429 14.93 5.26 -26.75
N THR A 430 14.32 4.96 -27.89
CA THR A 430 14.57 5.65 -29.16
C THR A 430 13.42 6.60 -29.44
N THR A 431 13.74 7.88 -29.59
CA THR A 431 12.76 8.90 -29.98
C THR A 431 13.15 9.38 -31.39
N VAL A 432 12.17 9.34 -32.28
CA VAL A 432 12.34 9.76 -33.67
C VAL A 432 11.41 10.94 -33.92
N ILE A 433 11.97 12.02 -34.47
CA ILE A 433 11.22 13.19 -34.93
C ILE A 433 11.32 13.22 -36.45
N GLY A 434 10.16 13.36 -37.09
CA GLY A 434 10.06 13.65 -38.49
C GLY A 434 9.26 14.93 -38.73
N GLU A 435 9.33 15.46 -39.94
CA GLU A 435 8.69 16.73 -40.30
C GLU A 435 8.05 16.65 -41.68
N VAL A 436 6.90 17.29 -41.82
CA VAL A 436 6.25 17.56 -43.12
C VAL A 436 5.72 19.00 -43.06
N GLU A 437 6.13 19.85 -44.01
CA GLU A 437 5.65 21.23 -44.10
C GLU A 437 5.70 21.99 -42.77
N GLN A 438 6.85 21.86 -42.06
CA GLN A 438 7.11 22.47 -40.74
C GLN A 438 6.25 21.92 -39.59
N ILE A 439 5.47 20.86 -39.82
CA ILE A 439 4.75 20.15 -38.76
C ILE A 439 5.61 18.99 -38.27
N GLU A 440 5.98 19.01 -37.01
CA GLU A 440 6.77 17.97 -36.37
C GLU A 440 5.87 16.77 -35.98
N PHE A 441 6.42 15.58 -36.15
CA PHE A 441 5.81 14.31 -35.75
C PHE A 441 6.80 13.51 -34.90
N LYS A 442 6.30 12.85 -33.88
CA LYS A 442 7.12 12.08 -32.93
C LYS A 442 6.62 10.65 -32.81
N VAL A 443 7.58 9.73 -32.69
CA VAL A 443 7.35 8.38 -32.19
C VAL A 443 8.44 8.03 -31.21
N SER A 444 8.11 7.26 -30.17
CA SER A 444 9.06 6.69 -29.22
C SER A 444 8.88 5.18 -29.12
N GLY A 445 10.00 4.48 -29.00
CA GLY A 445 10.02 3.04 -28.78
C GLY A 445 10.96 2.69 -27.65
N LYS A 446 10.68 1.60 -26.94
CA LYS A 446 11.49 1.07 -25.84
C LYS A 446 11.96 -0.33 -26.17
N GLN A 447 13.25 -0.56 -26.08
CA GLN A 447 13.89 -1.85 -26.27
C GLN A 447 14.54 -2.30 -24.97
N ILE A 448 14.21 -3.48 -24.48
CA ILE A 448 14.92 -4.09 -23.36
C ILE A 448 16.26 -4.63 -23.87
N LEU A 449 17.35 -4.19 -23.25
CA LEU A 449 18.72 -4.62 -23.56
C LEU A 449 19.12 -5.80 -22.69
N GLU A 450 18.90 -5.67 -21.38
CA GLU A 450 19.13 -6.70 -20.38
C GLU A 450 17.92 -6.75 -19.44
N PRO A 451 17.23 -7.87 -19.32
CA PRO A 451 16.00 -7.95 -18.54
C PRO A 451 16.21 -7.76 -17.02
N GLY A 452 17.41 -8.11 -16.50
CA GLY A 452 17.70 -7.97 -15.08
C GLY A 452 16.66 -8.65 -14.20
N TRP A 453 16.15 -7.92 -13.21
CA TRP A 453 15.14 -8.42 -12.25
C TRP A 453 13.83 -8.89 -12.90
N ARG A 454 13.54 -8.47 -14.13
CA ARG A 454 12.28 -8.84 -14.81
C ARG A 454 12.15 -10.35 -15.04
N VAL A 455 13.27 -11.07 -15.14
CA VAL A 455 13.27 -12.53 -15.31
C VAL A 455 12.60 -13.26 -14.13
N VAL A 456 12.60 -12.64 -12.95
CA VAL A 456 11.98 -13.20 -11.74
C VAL A 456 10.45 -13.32 -11.88
N PHE A 457 9.84 -12.44 -12.66
CA PHE A 457 8.38 -12.40 -12.85
C PHE A 457 7.91 -13.16 -14.09
N GLY A 458 8.83 -13.72 -14.87
CA GLY A 458 8.52 -14.42 -16.13
C GLY A 458 8.21 -13.45 -17.27
N THR A 459 7.77 -14.01 -18.40
CA THR A 459 7.31 -13.19 -19.53
C THR A 459 6.06 -12.42 -19.10
N PRO A 460 5.95 -11.11 -19.35
CA PRO A 460 4.78 -10.37 -19.00
C PRO A 460 3.55 -11.01 -19.66
N SER A 461 2.70 -11.64 -18.87
CA SER A 461 1.31 -11.83 -19.29
C SER A 461 0.74 -10.42 -19.52
N ALA A 462 -0.01 -10.24 -20.59
CA ALA A 462 -0.55 -8.94 -20.98
C ALA A 462 -0.90 -8.07 -19.75
N GLN A 463 -0.11 -7.02 -19.51
CA GLN A 463 -0.36 -6.07 -18.44
C GLN A 463 -1.77 -5.54 -18.64
N SER A 464 -2.56 -5.44 -17.59
CA SER A 464 -3.88 -4.84 -17.70
C SER A 464 -3.74 -3.42 -18.27
N GLN A 465 -4.73 -2.97 -19.05
CA GLN A 465 -4.72 -1.60 -19.60
C GLN A 465 -4.53 -0.54 -18.49
N GLU A 466 -5.03 -0.82 -17.29
CA GLU A 466 -4.88 0.05 -16.12
C GLU A 466 -3.42 0.19 -15.66
N GLU A 467 -2.63 -0.87 -15.68
CA GLU A 467 -1.20 -0.80 -15.34
C GLU A 467 -0.39 -0.01 -16.37
N LYS A 468 -0.78 -0.09 -17.64
CA LYS A 468 -0.15 0.68 -18.72
C LYS A 468 -0.45 2.18 -18.58
N GLU A 469 -1.67 2.54 -18.24
CA GLU A 469 -2.09 3.94 -18.07
C GLU A 469 -1.50 4.61 -16.81
N GLU A 470 -1.40 3.88 -15.67
CA GLU A 470 -0.82 4.43 -14.44
C GLU A 470 0.69 4.65 -14.52
N LYS A 471 1.40 3.81 -15.28
CA LYS A 471 2.86 3.90 -15.38
C LYS A 471 3.33 4.86 -16.47
N GLY A 472 2.41 5.44 -17.28
CA GLY A 472 2.78 6.25 -18.46
C GLY A 472 3.73 5.47 -19.39
N GLY A 473 3.60 4.14 -19.40
CA GLY A 473 4.58 3.25 -19.96
C GLY A 473 4.60 3.34 -21.47
N GLU A 474 5.72 3.79 -22.02
CA GLU A 474 6.06 3.57 -23.42
C GLU A 474 5.96 2.07 -23.66
N GLU A 475 5.17 1.67 -24.66
CA GLU A 475 5.06 0.26 -25.06
C GLU A 475 6.45 -0.25 -25.42
N GLU A 476 6.75 -1.50 -25.06
CA GLU A 476 7.92 -2.20 -25.55
C GLU A 476 7.75 -2.41 -27.06
N ASN A 477 8.21 -1.43 -27.81
CA ASN A 477 8.16 -1.42 -29.27
C ASN A 477 9.53 -1.07 -29.81
N VAL A 478 10.09 -1.99 -30.57
CA VAL A 478 11.37 -1.77 -31.25
C VAL A 478 11.08 -1.06 -32.56
N LEU A 479 11.49 0.20 -32.65
CA LEU A 479 11.34 0.96 -33.90
C LEU A 479 12.32 0.46 -34.98
N PRO A 480 11.94 0.57 -36.26
CA PRO A 480 12.88 0.39 -37.37
C PRO A 480 14.08 1.35 -37.24
N ALA A 481 15.20 0.99 -37.83
CA ALA A 481 16.34 1.90 -37.92
C ALA A 481 15.99 3.06 -38.87
N PHE A 482 15.81 4.24 -38.29
CA PHE A 482 15.63 5.49 -39.03
C PHE A 482 16.93 6.26 -39.11
N VAL A 483 17.16 6.96 -40.25
CA VAL A 483 18.35 7.76 -40.51
C VAL A 483 17.94 9.20 -40.70
N VAL A 484 18.65 10.12 -40.02
CA VAL A 484 18.41 11.57 -40.18
C VAL A 484 18.62 11.97 -41.65
N GLY A 485 17.65 12.68 -42.21
CA GLY A 485 17.63 13.11 -43.61
C GLY A 485 16.97 12.14 -44.57
N GLU A 486 16.60 10.91 -44.14
CA GLU A 486 15.76 10.05 -44.98
C GLU A 486 14.40 10.67 -45.20
N SER A 487 13.88 10.51 -46.42
CA SER A 487 12.61 11.12 -46.82
C SER A 487 11.84 10.18 -47.75
N GLY A 488 10.52 10.25 -47.70
CA GLY A 488 9.69 9.40 -48.57
C GLY A 488 8.21 9.63 -48.36
N PRO A 489 7.40 8.86 -49.11
CA PRO A 489 5.93 8.93 -49.04
C PRO A 489 5.44 8.44 -47.69
N HIS A 490 4.37 9.05 -47.19
CA HIS A 490 3.72 8.68 -45.97
C HIS A 490 2.18 8.68 -46.14
N LEU A 491 1.50 8.16 -45.11
CA LEU A 491 0.03 8.08 -45.12
C LEU A 491 -0.52 8.86 -43.90
N PRO A 492 -0.79 10.16 -44.03
CA PRO A 492 -1.37 10.96 -42.97
C PRO A 492 -2.87 10.73 -42.85
N ASP A 493 -3.38 10.78 -41.61
CA ASP A 493 -4.80 10.68 -41.31
C ASP A 493 -5.16 11.48 -40.05
N LEU A 494 -6.43 11.89 -39.98
CA LEU A 494 -6.97 12.67 -38.87
C LEU A 494 -7.95 11.82 -38.06
N TYR A 495 -7.60 11.51 -36.85
CA TYR A 495 -8.37 10.65 -35.94
C TYR A 495 -9.25 11.48 -35.02
N GLU A 496 -10.55 11.27 -35.08
CA GLU A 496 -11.51 11.85 -34.14
C GLU A 496 -11.44 11.13 -32.79
N LYS A 497 -11.38 11.91 -31.72
CA LYS A 497 -11.31 11.44 -30.34
C LYS A 497 -12.27 12.23 -29.46
N TRP A 498 -12.64 11.62 -28.34
CA TRP A 498 -13.43 12.23 -27.29
C TRP A 498 -12.74 12.05 -25.95
N THR A 499 -12.72 13.09 -25.14
CA THR A 499 -12.28 12.96 -23.75
C THR A 499 -13.18 11.97 -23.01
N GLN A 500 -12.60 11.19 -22.13
CA GLN A 500 -13.32 10.18 -21.34
C GLN A 500 -13.44 10.63 -19.88
N PRO A 501 -14.53 10.28 -19.21
CA PRO A 501 -14.65 10.52 -17.77
C PRO A 501 -13.61 9.70 -17.02
N PRO A 502 -13.24 10.11 -15.80
CA PRO A 502 -12.42 9.26 -14.95
C PRO A 502 -13.13 7.93 -14.69
N ARG A 503 -12.35 6.86 -14.54
CA ARG A 503 -12.92 5.54 -14.24
C ARG A 503 -13.44 5.47 -12.79
N PRO A 504 -14.49 4.68 -12.53
CA PRO A 504 -14.88 4.35 -11.16
C PRO A 504 -13.69 3.76 -10.39
N TYR A 505 -13.66 3.93 -9.09
CA TYR A 505 -12.64 3.28 -8.27
C TYR A 505 -12.80 1.76 -8.28
N THR A 506 -11.68 1.05 -8.45
CA THR A 506 -11.50 -0.32 -8.00
C THR A 506 -11.00 -0.30 -6.54
N GLU A 507 -10.97 -1.43 -5.84
CA GLU A 507 -10.36 -1.45 -4.50
C GLU A 507 -8.89 -1.01 -4.56
N ALA A 508 -8.15 -1.44 -5.57
CA ALA A 508 -6.76 -1.05 -5.76
C ALA A 508 -6.58 0.48 -5.89
N THR A 509 -7.36 1.11 -6.75
CA THR A 509 -7.27 2.56 -6.97
C THR A 509 -7.82 3.36 -5.80
N LEU A 510 -8.83 2.84 -5.08
CA LEU A 510 -9.36 3.44 -3.86
C LEU A 510 -8.32 3.41 -2.74
N LEU A 511 -7.64 2.29 -2.52
CA LEU A 511 -6.57 2.18 -1.52
C LEU A 511 -5.44 3.18 -1.79
N ARG A 512 -5.04 3.37 -3.06
CA ARG A 512 -4.07 4.40 -3.44
C ARG A 512 -4.57 5.82 -3.18
N ALA A 513 -5.85 6.09 -3.47
CA ALA A 513 -6.46 7.39 -3.18
C ALA A 513 -6.50 7.66 -1.66
N MET A 514 -6.82 6.65 -0.84
CA MET A 514 -6.80 6.75 0.62
C MET A 514 -5.40 7.03 1.16
N GLU A 515 -4.37 6.35 0.65
CA GLU A 515 -2.96 6.55 1.03
C GLU A 515 -2.49 7.98 0.76
N THR A 516 -3.01 8.61 -0.28
CA THR A 516 -2.65 9.97 -0.69
C THR A 516 -3.69 11.03 -0.33
N ALA A 517 -4.70 10.68 0.48
CA ALA A 517 -5.83 11.56 0.82
C ALA A 517 -5.40 12.88 1.49
N GLY A 518 -4.28 12.90 2.22
CA GLY A 518 -3.72 14.12 2.79
C GLY A 518 -3.45 15.21 1.74
N LYS A 519 -3.18 14.85 0.49
CA LYS A 519 -2.98 15.81 -0.61
C LYS A 519 -4.25 16.58 -1.00
N LEU A 520 -5.41 16.10 -0.56
CA LEU A 520 -6.71 16.77 -0.78
C LEU A 520 -7.05 17.80 0.30
N VAL A 521 -6.20 17.93 1.31
CA VAL A 521 -6.37 18.91 2.39
C VAL A 521 -5.70 20.21 1.97
N ASP A 522 -6.50 21.29 1.88
CA ASP A 522 -6.02 22.62 1.45
C ASP A 522 -5.12 23.30 2.48
N ASN A 523 -5.25 22.95 3.74
CA ASN A 523 -4.44 23.49 4.83
C ASN A 523 -3.16 22.68 4.99
N ASP A 524 -2.01 23.30 4.71
CA ASP A 524 -0.69 22.66 4.77
C ASP A 524 -0.29 22.20 6.19
N GLU A 525 -0.78 22.86 7.25
CA GLU A 525 -0.54 22.45 8.64
C GLU A 525 -1.31 21.16 9.01
N LEU A 526 -2.45 20.92 8.35
CA LEU A 526 -3.28 19.75 8.57
C LEU A 526 -2.94 18.59 7.63
N ARG A 527 -2.18 18.84 6.57
CA ARG A 527 -1.72 17.83 5.60
C ARG A 527 -0.63 16.97 6.19
#